data_40b431f2c24a03d5b878e43862f67f78
#
_entry.id   40b431f2c24a03d5b878e43862f67f78
#
_cell.length_a   1.000
_cell.length_b   1.000
_cell.length_c   1.000
_cell.angle_alpha   90.00
_cell.angle_beta   90.00
_cell.angle_gamma   90.00
#
_symmetry.space_group_name_H-M   'P 1'
#
loop_
_entity.id
_entity.type
_entity.pdbx_description
1 polymer ?
#
loop_
_entity_poly.entity_id
_entity_poly.type
_entity_poly.pdbx_seq_one_letter_code
_entity_poly.pdbx_strand_id
1 'polypeptide(L)'
;MYKGFLVDAELLKEDSHFKMGCTFCHRGNEAGGSRDSAHKGFVKRPSDNPEICGRCHAQVAGTYGKSLHYTTAGLKNGIRGRFSPAEAKLFDEKVFEASCRSCHASCGDCHVKGPPVSGISIGLVKGHKFVKKDEGKTCAFCHGGRVYPEFTGDYGGNPDVHYEKGMMCMDCHKKAELHGDGKGYSSKQEVKDRPACLNCHKIGEEKLLTTKIAHTTHRDKVTCYGCHSAAEYRQCLSCHLGTGASAKPGLVLGLNPRDKKTLTTLRLVPTVRDTFAKEGIAMEKFDALPNYWNSPVHNIRKRTDRTRSCDACHMDRSGFLKKEMLPENGSKANEGLIVTPRQINK
;
A
#
# COMPACT_ATOMS: atom_id res chain seq x y z
N MET A 1 27.38 22.12 24.79
CA MET A 1 26.63 20.84 24.70
C MET A 1 25.32 20.94 23.92
N TYR A 2 24.56 22.04 24.04
CA TYR A 2 23.20 22.16 23.41
C TYR A 2 23.15 22.69 22.00
N LYS A 3 24.26 23.22 21.41
CA LYS A 3 24.27 23.80 20.05
C LYS A 3 23.79 22.83 18.94
N GLY A 4 24.02 21.54 19.10
CA GLY A 4 23.56 20.52 18.13
C GLY A 4 22.06 20.23 18.14
N PHE A 5 21.33 20.76 19.14
CA PHE A 5 19.87 20.58 19.27
C PHE A 5 19.08 21.85 18.90
N LEU A 6 19.78 22.96 18.63
CA LEU A 6 19.12 24.18 18.22
C LEU A 6 18.60 24.04 16.78
N VAL A 7 17.42 24.58 16.56
CA VAL A 7 16.82 24.64 15.22
C VAL A 7 17.71 25.51 14.32
N ASP A 8 17.93 25.05 13.09
CA ASP A 8 18.71 25.81 12.12
C ASP A 8 17.96 27.09 11.75
N ALA A 9 18.61 28.23 11.91
CA ALA A 9 18.04 29.55 11.66
C ALA A 9 17.65 29.74 10.17
N GLU A 10 18.31 29.08 9.24
CA GLU A 10 17.98 29.16 7.82
C GLU A 10 16.65 28.44 7.54
N LEU A 11 16.40 27.29 8.17
CA LEU A 11 15.08 26.62 8.08
C LEU A 11 13.94 27.52 8.55
N LEU A 12 14.17 28.34 9.59
CA LEU A 12 13.17 29.26 10.11
C LEU A 12 12.85 30.40 9.12
N LYS A 13 13.79 30.79 8.28
CA LYS A 13 13.58 31.83 7.28
C LYS A 13 12.87 31.35 6.02
N GLU A 14 13.20 30.13 5.59
CA GLU A 14 12.73 29.59 4.32
C GLU A 14 11.27 29.08 4.38
N ASP A 15 10.83 28.57 5.51
CA ASP A 15 9.51 27.95 5.64
C ASP A 15 8.50 28.82 6.37
N SER A 16 7.43 29.19 5.69
CA SER A 16 6.38 30.08 6.23
C SER A 16 5.70 29.53 7.50
N HIS A 17 5.73 28.21 7.73
CA HIS A 17 5.14 27.62 8.92
C HIS A 17 5.86 28.03 10.21
N PHE A 18 7.15 28.30 10.15
CA PHE A 18 7.91 28.74 11.31
C PHE A 18 7.60 30.18 11.77
N LYS A 19 6.98 30.98 10.90
CA LYS A 19 6.50 32.32 11.29
C LYS A 19 5.39 32.28 12.35
N MET A 20 4.71 31.13 12.50
CA MET A 20 3.67 30.93 13.50
C MET A 20 4.23 30.56 14.89
N GLY A 21 5.53 30.30 15.01
CA GLY A 21 6.15 29.78 16.23
C GLY A 21 5.91 28.30 16.48
N CYS A 22 6.79 27.69 17.25
CA CYS A 22 6.77 26.25 17.53
C CYS A 22 5.53 25.83 18.33
N THR A 23 5.12 26.66 19.26
CA THR A 23 3.98 26.41 20.17
C THR A 23 2.63 26.43 19.50
N PHE A 24 2.50 27.08 18.34
CA PHE A 24 1.27 27.05 17.53
C PHE A 24 0.85 25.60 17.20
N CYS A 25 1.83 24.75 16.85
CA CYS A 25 1.61 23.35 16.52
C CYS A 25 1.89 22.42 17.72
N HIS A 26 3.03 22.63 18.38
CA HIS A 26 3.50 21.74 19.44
C HIS A 26 2.91 22.05 20.83
N ARG A 27 2.18 23.16 20.97
CA ARG A 27 1.74 23.63 22.29
C ARG A 27 2.91 23.84 23.26
N GLY A 28 2.71 23.60 24.55
CA GLY A 28 3.69 23.91 25.58
C GLY A 28 3.49 25.32 26.16
N ASN A 29 4.47 25.78 26.91
CA ASN A 29 4.44 27.09 27.57
C ASN A 29 5.74 27.85 27.28
N GLU A 30 5.69 28.86 26.43
CA GLU A 30 6.85 29.67 26.06
C GLU A 30 7.44 30.47 27.21
N ALA A 31 6.63 30.81 28.22
CA ALA A 31 7.05 31.51 29.44
C ALA A 31 7.61 30.58 30.51
N GLY A 32 7.71 29.27 30.24
CA GLY A 32 8.19 28.31 31.22
C GLY A 32 9.68 28.46 31.51
N GLY A 33 10.04 28.80 32.75
CA GLY A 33 11.43 28.99 33.20
C GLY A 33 12.20 27.68 33.42
N SER A 34 11.57 26.51 33.29
CA SER A 34 12.24 25.19 33.41
C SER A 34 11.74 24.28 32.29
N ARG A 35 12.48 23.18 32.02
CA ARG A 35 12.09 22.17 31.05
C ARG A 35 10.66 21.67 31.29
N ASP A 36 10.34 21.31 32.49
CA ASP A 36 9.06 20.70 32.84
C ASP A 36 7.91 21.69 32.70
N SER A 37 8.11 22.95 33.10
CA SER A 37 7.10 24.00 32.92
C SER A 37 6.94 24.38 31.44
N ALA A 38 8.02 24.44 30.67
CA ALA A 38 7.99 24.74 29.24
C ALA A 38 7.27 23.65 28.41
N HIS A 39 7.46 22.38 28.81
CA HIS A 39 6.86 21.24 28.09
C HIS A 39 5.48 20.81 28.65
N LYS A 40 4.91 21.54 29.59
CA LYS A 40 3.55 21.24 30.08
C LYS A 40 2.54 21.36 28.95
N GLY A 41 1.88 20.25 28.60
CA GLY A 41 0.94 20.17 27.49
C GLY A 41 1.58 20.07 26.10
N PHE A 42 2.88 19.82 26.00
CA PHE A 42 3.60 19.65 24.74
C PHE A 42 3.06 18.48 23.92
N VAL A 43 2.83 18.71 22.64
CA VAL A 43 2.38 17.72 21.67
C VAL A 43 3.56 17.32 20.79
N LYS A 44 4.02 16.09 20.93
CA LYS A 44 5.19 15.57 20.21
C LYS A 44 4.94 15.50 18.70
N ARG A 45 3.77 15.02 18.27
CA ARG A 45 3.37 14.84 16.88
C ARG A 45 2.05 15.58 16.58
N PRO A 46 2.09 16.90 16.33
CA PRO A 46 0.89 17.67 16.05
C PRO A 46 0.11 17.19 14.83
N SER A 47 0.81 16.60 13.86
CA SER A 47 0.22 16.09 12.63
C SER A 47 -0.69 14.86 12.80
N ASP A 48 -0.65 14.21 13.96
CA ASP A 48 -1.57 13.11 14.28
C ASP A 48 -3.00 13.63 14.52
N ASN A 49 -3.12 14.94 14.85
CA ASN A 49 -4.40 15.61 14.89
C ASN A 49 -4.59 16.50 13.65
N PRO A 50 -5.40 16.05 12.66
CA PRO A 50 -5.67 16.81 11.44
C PRO A 50 -6.24 18.23 11.68
N GLU A 51 -6.90 18.47 12.81
CA GLU A 51 -7.50 19.77 13.14
C GLU A 51 -6.44 20.86 13.29
N ILE A 52 -5.24 20.51 13.73
CA ILE A 52 -4.15 21.50 13.87
C ILE A 52 -3.77 22.05 12.50
N CYS A 53 -3.56 21.18 11.52
CA CYS A 53 -3.30 21.57 10.14
C CYS A 53 -4.56 22.21 9.50
N GLY A 54 -5.72 21.72 9.87
CA GLY A 54 -7.03 22.17 9.37
C GLY A 54 -7.36 23.64 9.66
N ARG A 55 -6.72 24.27 10.63
CA ARG A 55 -6.88 25.70 10.91
C ARG A 55 -6.55 26.57 9.68
N CYS A 56 -5.62 26.14 8.84
CA CYS A 56 -5.25 26.82 7.60
C CYS A 56 -5.55 25.95 6.37
N HIS A 57 -5.48 24.64 6.48
CA HIS A 57 -5.69 23.67 5.39
C HIS A 57 -7.06 22.95 5.54
N ALA A 58 -8.12 23.68 5.85
CA ALA A 58 -9.44 23.14 6.22
C ALA A 58 -10.00 22.13 5.21
N GLN A 59 -9.92 22.44 3.92
CA GLN A 59 -10.45 21.58 2.86
C GLN A 59 -9.77 20.20 2.85
N VAL A 60 -8.44 20.18 2.88
CA VAL A 60 -7.66 18.91 2.83
C VAL A 60 -7.80 18.14 4.13
N ALA A 61 -7.71 18.82 5.27
CA ALA A 61 -7.88 18.18 6.58
C ALA A 61 -9.26 17.55 6.75
N GLY A 62 -10.32 18.21 6.25
CA GLY A 62 -11.69 17.72 6.31
C GLY A 62 -11.96 16.47 5.47
N THR A 63 -11.21 16.26 4.39
CA THR A 63 -11.33 15.05 3.55
C THR A 63 -10.38 13.95 4.01
N TYR A 64 -9.16 14.30 4.42
CA TYR A 64 -8.08 13.37 4.75
C TYR A 64 -8.44 12.39 5.87
N GLY A 65 -9.13 12.84 6.91
CA GLY A 65 -9.58 12.01 8.03
C GLY A 65 -10.45 10.80 7.62
N LYS A 66 -11.01 10.82 6.41
CA LYS A 66 -11.80 9.71 5.83
C LYS A 66 -11.03 8.90 4.79
N SER A 67 -9.83 9.33 4.40
CA SER A 67 -9.01 8.64 3.42
C SER A 67 -8.53 7.26 3.90
N LEU A 68 -8.20 6.36 2.97
CA LEU A 68 -7.65 5.05 3.33
C LEU A 68 -6.25 5.15 3.95
N HIS A 69 -5.49 6.20 3.67
CA HIS A 69 -4.19 6.44 4.30
C HIS A 69 -4.32 6.84 5.77
N TYR A 70 -5.37 7.57 6.13
CA TYR A 70 -5.63 7.92 7.52
C TYR A 70 -6.34 6.80 8.28
N THR A 71 -7.38 6.22 7.71
CA THR A 71 -8.20 5.21 8.39
C THR A 71 -7.60 3.81 8.39
N THR A 72 -6.70 3.50 7.45
CA THR A 72 -6.18 2.16 7.17
C THR A 72 -7.28 1.08 7.03
N ALA A 73 -8.51 1.51 6.70
CA ALA A 73 -9.69 0.66 6.62
C ALA A 73 -9.51 -0.52 5.66
N GLY A 74 -8.73 -0.34 4.58
CA GLY A 74 -8.41 -1.43 3.65
C GLY A 74 -7.63 -2.59 4.28
N LEU A 75 -6.74 -2.32 5.25
CA LEU A 75 -6.04 -3.36 6.02
C LEU A 75 -7.00 -4.06 6.98
N LYS A 76 -7.78 -3.28 7.72
CA LYS A 76 -8.77 -3.77 8.68
C LYS A 76 -9.81 -4.69 8.01
N ASN A 77 -10.42 -4.22 6.93
CA ASN A 77 -11.49 -4.93 6.25
C ASN A 77 -10.99 -6.08 5.36
N GLY A 78 -9.73 -6.05 4.95
CA GLY A 78 -9.14 -7.10 4.12
C GLY A 78 -9.17 -8.50 4.75
N ILE A 79 -9.15 -8.58 6.07
CA ILE A 79 -9.16 -9.84 6.82
C ILE A 79 -10.46 -10.05 7.61
N ARG A 80 -11.25 -9.00 7.80
CA ARG A 80 -12.41 -8.98 8.69
C ARG A 80 -13.47 -10.05 8.35
N GLY A 81 -13.58 -10.44 7.09
CA GLY A 81 -14.49 -11.52 6.65
C GLY A 81 -14.21 -12.89 7.27
N ARG A 82 -13.03 -13.07 7.89
CA ARG A 82 -12.65 -14.33 8.58
C ARG A 82 -13.14 -14.41 10.02
N PHE A 83 -13.67 -13.32 10.55
CA PHE A 83 -14.06 -13.19 11.95
C PHE A 83 -15.57 -13.30 12.13
N SER A 84 -15.99 -13.86 13.26
CA SER A 84 -17.32 -13.61 13.82
C SER A 84 -17.42 -12.17 14.31
N PRO A 85 -18.63 -11.63 14.60
CA PRO A 85 -18.77 -10.27 15.12
C PRO A 85 -17.99 -10.02 16.42
N ALA A 86 -17.94 -11.00 17.31
CA ALA A 86 -17.20 -10.93 18.58
C ALA A 86 -15.68 -10.87 18.32
N GLU A 87 -15.17 -11.76 17.46
CA GLU A 87 -13.76 -11.75 17.07
C GLU A 87 -13.35 -10.49 16.34
N ALA A 88 -14.23 -9.93 15.50
CA ALA A 88 -13.95 -8.68 14.80
C ALA A 88 -13.75 -7.51 15.77
N LYS A 89 -14.54 -7.45 16.87
CA LYS A 89 -14.36 -6.46 17.94
C LYS A 89 -13.02 -6.68 18.64
N LEU A 90 -12.72 -7.91 19.01
CA LEU A 90 -11.48 -8.27 19.69
C LEU A 90 -10.24 -7.96 18.80
N PHE A 91 -10.33 -8.25 17.50
CA PHE A 91 -9.30 -7.91 16.53
C PHE A 91 -9.07 -6.39 16.47
N ASP A 92 -10.14 -5.60 16.41
CA ASP A 92 -10.04 -4.14 16.38
C ASP A 92 -9.31 -3.62 17.62
N GLU A 93 -9.67 -4.09 18.81
CA GLU A 93 -9.14 -3.58 20.07
C GLU A 93 -7.71 -4.07 20.37
N LYS A 94 -7.41 -5.35 20.15
CA LYS A 94 -6.14 -5.94 20.59
C LYS A 94 -5.08 -6.03 19.48
N VAL A 95 -5.48 -6.18 18.23
CA VAL A 95 -4.55 -6.42 17.13
C VAL A 95 -4.42 -5.19 16.24
N PHE A 96 -5.54 -4.69 15.75
CA PHE A 96 -5.52 -3.63 14.74
C PHE A 96 -4.94 -2.34 15.31
N GLU A 97 -5.47 -1.84 16.42
CA GLU A 97 -5.00 -0.60 17.06
C GLU A 97 -3.55 -0.71 17.57
N ALA A 98 -3.18 -1.87 18.11
CA ALA A 98 -1.84 -2.08 18.68
C ALA A 98 -0.74 -2.27 17.61
N SER A 99 -1.07 -2.81 16.45
CA SER A 99 -0.07 -3.24 15.46
C SER A 99 -0.35 -2.71 14.05
N CYS A 100 -1.51 -3.04 13.45
CA CYS A 100 -1.77 -2.75 12.05
C CYS A 100 -1.94 -1.26 11.77
N ARG A 101 -2.47 -0.52 12.72
CA ARG A 101 -2.67 0.93 12.62
C ARG A 101 -1.36 1.72 12.65
N SER A 102 -0.24 1.10 13.01
CA SER A 102 1.07 1.76 12.93
C SER A 102 1.44 2.24 11.52
N CYS A 103 0.79 1.67 10.48
CA CYS A 103 0.89 2.14 9.10
C CYS A 103 -0.07 3.30 8.75
N HIS A 104 -0.88 3.79 9.71
CA HIS A 104 -1.68 4.99 9.55
C HIS A 104 -0.77 6.20 9.29
N ALA A 105 -1.06 6.93 8.22
CA ALA A 105 -0.30 8.12 7.87
C ALA A 105 -0.96 9.38 8.46
N SER A 106 -0.17 10.18 9.14
CA SER A 106 -0.54 11.56 9.50
C SER A 106 -0.09 12.55 8.42
N CYS A 107 -0.54 13.79 8.49
CA CYS A 107 -0.08 14.84 7.58
C CYS A 107 1.46 14.95 7.59
N GLY A 108 2.06 14.85 8.78
CA GLY A 108 3.50 14.97 8.95
C GLY A 108 4.32 13.82 8.37
N ASP A 109 3.78 12.61 8.30
CA ASP A 109 4.51 11.47 7.71
C ASP A 109 4.82 11.70 6.23
N CYS A 110 3.97 12.46 5.54
CA CYS A 110 4.18 12.83 4.15
C CYS A 110 4.83 14.20 3.99
N HIS A 111 4.44 15.18 4.80
CA HIS A 111 4.75 16.59 4.56
C HIS A 111 5.81 17.19 5.49
N VAL A 112 6.26 16.48 6.53
CA VAL A 112 7.28 16.97 7.46
C VAL A 112 8.55 16.13 7.33
N LYS A 113 9.66 16.76 7.00
CA LYS A 113 10.97 16.11 6.87
C LYS A 113 11.93 16.64 7.93
N GLY A 114 12.39 15.76 8.79
CA GLY A 114 13.50 16.01 9.70
C GLY A 114 14.85 15.85 8.99
N PRO A 115 15.92 16.43 9.51
CA PRO A 115 17.25 16.18 9.00
C PRO A 115 17.62 14.69 9.19
N PRO A 116 18.25 14.06 8.19
CA PRO A 116 18.67 12.67 8.31
C PRO A 116 19.84 12.56 9.30
N VAL A 117 19.74 11.65 10.25
CA VAL A 117 20.84 11.22 11.09
C VAL A 117 21.04 9.74 10.83
N SER A 118 22.19 9.35 10.29
CA SER A 118 22.50 7.96 9.92
C SER A 118 21.43 7.32 9.03
N GLY A 119 20.83 8.08 8.10
CA GLY A 119 19.78 7.60 7.22
C GLY A 119 18.38 7.54 7.83
N ILE A 120 18.24 7.81 9.13
CA ILE A 120 16.97 7.85 9.85
C ILE A 120 16.61 9.31 10.14
N SER A 121 15.37 9.72 9.84
CA SER A 121 14.87 11.04 10.20
C SER A 121 14.54 11.08 11.69
N ILE A 122 15.44 11.66 12.49
CA ILE A 122 15.19 11.91 13.91
C ILE A 122 14.68 13.35 14.03
N GLY A 123 13.38 13.52 14.16
CA GLY A 123 12.67 14.80 14.10
C GLY A 123 13.02 15.84 15.17
N LEU A 124 14.00 15.60 16.03
CA LEU A 124 14.35 16.48 17.15
C LEU A 124 15.65 17.23 16.97
N VAL A 125 16.52 16.82 16.05
CA VAL A 125 17.83 17.42 15.86
C VAL A 125 17.80 18.42 14.72
N LYS A 126 18.11 19.68 14.99
CA LYS A 126 18.17 20.78 14.04
C LYS A 126 16.82 21.19 13.39
N GLY A 127 15.68 20.71 13.92
CA GLY A 127 14.35 21.07 13.40
C GLY A 127 13.87 20.17 12.26
N HIS A 128 12.87 20.62 11.57
CA HIS A 128 12.22 19.96 10.44
C HIS A 128 11.76 21.00 9.42
N LYS A 129 11.51 20.57 8.19
CA LYS A 129 10.95 21.42 7.13
C LYS A 129 9.67 20.84 6.59
N PHE A 130 8.80 21.68 6.07
CA PHE A 130 7.60 21.27 5.38
C PHE A 130 7.88 21.10 3.89
N VAL A 131 7.37 20.03 3.30
CA VAL A 131 7.53 19.73 1.88
C VAL A 131 6.17 19.53 1.24
N LYS A 132 5.99 20.09 0.04
CA LYS A 132 4.74 19.90 -0.71
C LYS A 132 4.66 18.49 -1.31
N LYS A 133 5.78 17.96 -1.78
CA LYS A 133 5.88 16.71 -2.50
C LYS A 133 7.29 16.11 -2.32
N ASP A 134 7.36 14.89 -1.86
CA ASP A 134 8.59 14.09 -1.84
C ASP A 134 8.19 12.62 -2.05
N GLU A 135 8.19 12.17 -3.30
CA GLU A 135 7.56 10.92 -3.67
C GLU A 135 8.38 9.69 -3.32
N GLY A 136 9.67 9.69 -3.61
CA GLY A 136 10.49 8.51 -3.48
C GLY A 136 10.57 8.03 -2.03
N LYS A 137 11.26 8.76 -1.17
CA LYS A 137 11.52 8.36 0.23
C LYS A 137 10.26 8.34 1.08
N THR A 138 9.32 9.25 0.86
CA THR A 138 8.07 9.31 1.62
C THR A 138 7.20 8.07 1.39
N CYS A 139 6.95 7.74 0.13
CA CYS A 139 6.14 6.57 -0.21
C CYS A 139 6.84 5.27 0.20
N ALA A 140 8.15 5.18 0.00
CA ALA A 140 8.96 4.02 0.34
C ALA A 140 8.97 3.72 1.84
N PHE A 141 8.76 4.69 2.72
CA PHE A 141 8.73 4.46 4.16
C PHE A 141 7.70 3.39 4.55
N CYS A 142 6.50 3.44 3.98
CA CYS A 142 5.46 2.43 4.21
C CYS A 142 5.39 1.40 3.07
N HIS A 143 5.65 1.79 1.83
CA HIS A 143 5.55 0.93 0.65
C HIS A 143 6.88 0.28 0.24
N GLY A 144 7.96 0.49 0.99
CA GLY A 144 9.31 -0.02 0.71
C GLY A 144 9.46 -1.53 0.84
N GLY A 145 8.54 -2.21 1.53
CA GLY A 145 8.57 -3.66 1.63
C GLY A 145 8.13 -4.39 0.35
N ARG A 146 7.42 -3.69 -0.56
CA ARG A 146 6.89 -4.29 -1.77
C ARG A 146 6.82 -3.33 -2.96
N VAL A 147 5.92 -2.36 -2.92
CA VAL A 147 5.51 -1.56 -4.09
C VAL A 147 6.67 -0.74 -4.65
N TYR A 148 7.42 -0.10 -3.77
CA TYR A 148 8.55 0.73 -4.18
C TYR A 148 9.66 -0.09 -4.85
N PRO A 149 10.19 -1.17 -4.26
CA PRO A 149 11.21 -1.99 -4.92
C PRO A 149 10.72 -2.76 -6.15
N GLU A 150 9.43 -3.09 -6.26
CA GLU A 150 8.87 -3.57 -7.52
C GLU A 150 8.98 -2.51 -8.63
N PHE A 151 8.71 -1.24 -8.27
CA PHE A 151 8.73 -0.12 -9.20
C PHE A 151 10.14 0.25 -9.63
N THR A 152 11.08 0.34 -8.69
CA THR A 152 12.47 0.72 -8.93
C THR A 152 13.38 -0.41 -9.39
N GLY A 153 12.99 -1.67 -9.15
CA GLY A 153 13.82 -2.84 -9.41
C GLY A 153 14.88 -3.10 -8.32
N ASP A 154 14.79 -2.44 -7.16
CA ASP A 154 15.84 -2.46 -6.13
C ASP A 154 16.18 -3.84 -5.55
N TYR A 155 15.32 -4.84 -5.72
CA TYR A 155 15.59 -6.20 -5.23
C TYR A 155 16.10 -7.16 -6.31
N GLY A 156 16.81 -6.64 -7.29
CA GLY A 156 17.42 -7.44 -8.35
C GLY A 156 16.45 -7.84 -9.47
N GLY A 157 15.25 -7.28 -9.47
CA GLY A 157 14.31 -7.37 -10.58
C GLY A 157 14.56 -6.27 -11.62
N ASN A 158 13.85 -6.36 -12.73
CA ASN A 158 13.81 -5.26 -13.68
C ASN A 158 12.88 -4.15 -13.17
N PRO A 159 13.27 -2.87 -13.23
CA PRO A 159 12.40 -1.77 -12.84
C PRO A 159 11.15 -1.71 -13.73
N ASP A 160 10.11 -1.05 -13.26
CA ASP A 160 8.90 -0.76 -14.04
C ASP A 160 9.25 0.09 -15.27
N VAL A 161 8.60 -0.18 -16.39
CA VAL A 161 8.86 0.56 -17.64
C VAL A 161 8.55 2.07 -17.53
N HIS A 162 7.61 2.43 -16.66
CA HIS A 162 7.29 3.85 -16.40
C HIS A 162 8.36 4.52 -15.54
N TYR A 163 8.94 3.79 -14.57
CA TYR A 163 10.08 4.27 -13.81
C TYR A 163 11.30 4.51 -14.69
N GLU A 164 11.60 3.59 -15.62
CA GLU A 164 12.69 3.77 -16.61
C GLU A 164 12.50 5.02 -17.49
N LYS A 165 11.25 5.49 -17.64
CA LYS A 165 10.89 6.71 -18.37
C LYS A 165 10.83 7.96 -17.49
N GLY A 166 11.26 7.86 -16.25
CA GLY A 166 11.30 8.98 -15.30
C GLY A 166 9.97 9.28 -14.61
N MET A 167 8.96 8.45 -14.76
CA MET A 167 7.70 8.61 -14.03
C MET A 167 7.86 8.22 -12.57
N MET A 168 7.13 8.88 -11.70
CA MET A 168 7.09 8.64 -10.26
C MET A 168 5.67 8.32 -9.78
N CYS A 169 5.51 8.07 -8.50
CA CYS A 169 4.25 7.62 -7.90
C CYS A 169 3.06 8.52 -8.26
N MET A 170 3.26 9.84 -8.15
CA MET A 170 2.19 10.84 -8.37
C MET A 170 1.84 11.10 -9.84
N ASP A 171 2.57 10.52 -10.77
CA ASP A 171 2.18 10.58 -12.19
C ASP A 171 0.98 9.68 -12.48
N CYS A 172 0.84 8.62 -11.68
CA CYS A 172 -0.31 7.71 -11.71
C CYS A 172 -1.30 7.99 -10.58
N HIS A 173 -0.81 8.13 -9.33
CA HIS A 173 -1.63 8.36 -8.15
C HIS A 173 -2.00 9.84 -8.02
N LYS A 174 -3.27 10.14 -7.78
CA LYS A 174 -3.76 11.52 -7.73
C LYS A 174 -3.87 12.02 -6.29
N LYS A 175 -3.76 13.35 -6.12
CA LYS A 175 -3.96 14.02 -4.83
C LYS A 175 -5.28 13.62 -4.16
N ALA A 176 -6.36 13.51 -4.94
CA ALA A 176 -7.67 13.12 -4.43
C ALA A 176 -7.71 11.70 -3.86
N GLU A 177 -6.96 10.75 -4.45
CA GLU A 177 -6.81 9.41 -3.91
C GLU A 177 -6.11 9.41 -2.55
N LEU A 178 -5.04 10.22 -2.40
CA LEU A 178 -4.24 10.27 -1.17
C LEU A 178 -4.95 11.01 -0.04
N HIS A 179 -5.54 12.16 -0.34
CA HIS A 179 -6.21 13.00 0.66
C HIS A 179 -7.70 12.66 0.86
N GLY A 180 -8.23 11.77 0.03
CA GLY A 180 -9.67 11.45 0.03
C GLY A 180 -10.53 12.52 -0.62
N ASP A 181 -11.76 12.16 -0.89
CA ASP A 181 -12.82 12.98 -1.46
C ASP A 181 -13.91 13.35 -0.43
N GLY A 182 -13.63 13.09 0.85
CA GLY A 182 -14.56 13.27 1.96
C GLY A 182 -15.49 12.09 2.21
N LYS A 183 -15.39 11.01 1.42
CA LYS A 183 -16.11 9.75 1.66
C LYS A 183 -15.23 8.74 2.38
N GLY A 184 -15.82 7.96 3.27
CA GLY A 184 -15.17 6.81 3.88
C GLY A 184 -15.29 5.59 2.95
N TYR A 185 -14.17 4.92 2.72
CA TYR A 185 -14.12 3.69 1.93
C TYR A 185 -13.65 2.53 2.80
N SER A 186 -14.22 1.35 2.60
CA SER A 186 -13.79 0.13 3.29
C SER A 186 -12.63 -0.57 2.58
N SER A 187 -12.41 -0.27 1.30
CA SER A 187 -11.34 -0.84 0.51
C SER A 187 -10.92 0.08 -0.65
N LYS A 188 -9.68 -0.12 -1.12
CA LYS A 188 -9.17 0.63 -2.28
C LYS A 188 -9.99 0.46 -3.55
N GLN A 189 -10.75 -0.62 -3.68
CA GLN A 189 -11.56 -0.89 -4.86
C GLN A 189 -12.77 0.04 -5.00
N GLU A 190 -13.19 0.65 -3.90
CA GLU A 190 -14.31 1.62 -3.87
C GLU A 190 -13.87 3.03 -4.27
N VAL A 191 -12.57 3.33 -4.19
CA VAL A 191 -12.01 4.62 -4.58
C VAL A 191 -12.09 4.78 -6.10
N LYS A 192 -12.79 5.82 -6.57
CA LYS A 192 -13.05 6.03 -8.00
C LYS A 192 -11.80 6.45 -8.80
N ASP A 193 -11.00 7.34 -8.24
CA ASP A 193 -9.86 7.98 -8.93
C ASP A 193 -8.57 7.15 -8.85
N ARG A 194 -8.68 5.83 -8.70
CA ARG A 194 -7.51 4.93 -8.72
C ARG A 194 -6.83 4.93 -10.07
N PRO A 195 -5.50 4.75 -10.10
CA PRO A 195 -4.78 4.56 -11.34
C PRO A 195 -5.35 3.41 -12.17
N ALA A 196 -5.59 3.66 -13.44
CA ALA A 196 -5.99 2.66 -14.42
C ALA A 196 -5.14 2.82 -15.67
N CYS A 197 -4.71 1.69 -16.24
CA CYS A 197 -3.86 1.68 -17.44
C CYS A 197 -4.54 2.44 -18.61
N LEU A 198 -5.84 2.31 -18.72
CA LEU A 198 -6.65 2.93 -19.79
C LEU A 198 -6.82 4.45 -19.63
N ASN A 199 -6.36 5.05 -18.53
CA ASN A 199 -6.34 6.51 -18.42
C ASN A 199 -5.31 7.13 -19.37
N CYS A 200 -4.28 6.37 -19.76
CA CYS A 200 -3.22 6.80 -20.67
C CYS A 200 -3.09 5.92 -21.91
N HIS A 201 -3.34 4.61 -21.78
CA HIS A 201 -3.18 3.65 -22.87
C HIS A 201 -4.49 3.40 -23.59
N LYS A 202 -4.45 3.49 -24.93
CA LYS A 202 -5.55 3.12 -25.81
C LYS A 202 -5.30 1.73 -26.35
N ILE A 203 -6.25 0.82 -26.18
CA ILE A 203 -6.19 -0.53 -26.74
C ILE A 203 -7.14 -0.65 -27.92
N GLY A 204 -6.77 -1.50 -28.90
CA GLY A 204 -7.50 -1.68 -30.16
C GLY A 204 -7.02 -0.78 -31.29
N GLU A 205 -6.10 0.16 -31.02
CA GLU A 205 -5.46 1.05 -32.01
C GLU A 205 -4.04 0.58 -32.39
N GLU A 206 -3.62 -0.62 -31.94
CA GLU A 206 -2.28 -1.13 -32.19
C GLU A 206 -2.07 -1.45 -33.67
N LYS A 207 -0.88 -1.09 -34.17
CA LYS A 207 -0.48 -1.33 -35.55
C LYS A 207 -0.28 -2.82 -35.88
N LEU A 208 0.21 -3.60 -34.91
CA LEU A 208 0.44 -5.02 -35.08
C LEU A 208 -0.85 -5.79 -34.81
N LEU A 209 -1.33 -6.51 -35.81
CA LEU A 209 -2.60 -7.24 -35.76
C LEU A 209 -2.66 -8.26 -34.62
N THR A 210 -1.58 -9.00 -34.36
CA THR A 210 -1.53 -9.97 -33.25
C THR A 210 -1.70 -9.30 -31.89
N THR A 211 -1.10 -8.13 -31.68
CA THR A 211 -1.25 -7.35 -30.46
C THR A 211 -2.68 -6.83 -30.30
N LYS A 212 -3.27 -6.32 -31.40
CA LYS A 212 -4.64 -5.85 -31.43
C LYS A 212 -5.62 -6.97 -31.06
N ILE A 213 -5.47 -8.15 -31.67
CA ILE A 213 -6.28 -9.33 -31.36
C ILE A 213 -6.14 -9.73 -29.89
N ALA A 214 -4.91 -9.81 -29.38
CA ALA A 214 -4.67 -10.17 -27.99
C ALA A 214 -5.38 -9.21 -27.01
N HIS A 215 -5.27 -7.90 -27.22
CA HIS A 215 -5.91 -6.91 -26.35
C HIS A 215 -7.44 -6.94 -26.46
N THR A 216 -8.00 -7.03 -27.66
CA THR A 216 -9.46 -7.03 -27.84
C THR A 216 -10.10 -8.30 -27.29
N THR A 217 -9.46 -9.46 -27.48
CA THR A 217 -9.97 -10.75 -26.99
C THR A 217 -9.94 -10.88 -25.48
N HIS A 218 -8.91 -10.31 -24.81
CA HIS A 218 -8.70 -10.49 -23.37
C HIS A 218 -9.13 -9.29 -22.52
N ARG A 219 -9.61 -8.21 -23.13
CA ARG A 219 -9.91 -6.93 -22.48
C ARG A 219 -10.66 -7.06 -21.14
N ASP A 220 -11.75 -7.82 -21.12
CA ASP A 220 -12.62 -7.97 -19.96
C ASP A 220 -12.40 -9.30 -19.22
N LYS A 221 -11.47 -10.12 -19.69
CA LYS A 221 -11.19 -11.45 -19.17
C LYS A 221 -9.91 -11.50 -18.32
N VAL A 222 -8.93 -10.67 -18.68
CA VAL A 222 -7.58 -10.66 -18.04
C VAL A 222 -7.21 -9.23 -17.67
N THR A 223 -6.74 -9.04 -16.44
CA THR A 223 -6.18 -7.73 -16.05
C THR A 223 -4.89 -7.42 -16.81
N CYS A 224 -4.65 -6.16 -17.15
CA CYS A 224 -3.46 -5.75 -17.90
C CYS A 224 -2.15 -6.30 -17.28
N TYR A 225 -2.03 -6.22 -15.97
CA TYR A 225 -0.87 -6.75 -15.24
C TYR A 225 -0.83 -8.28 -15.18
N GLY A 226 -1.92 -8.97 -15.51
CA GLY A 226 -1.90 -10.44 -15.72
C GLY A 226 -0.96 -10.84 -16.84
N CYS A 227 -0.85 -10.03 -17.88
CA CYS A 227 0.08 -10.22 -18.99
C CYS A 227 1.39 -9.43 -18.81
N HIS A 228 1.29 -8.18 -18.37
CA HIS A 228 2.37 -7.21 -18.42
C HIS A 228 3.20 -7.07 -17.14
N SER A 229 2.98 -7.88 -16.11
CA SER A 229 3.84 -7.86 -14.92
C SER A 229 5.00 -8.85 -15.03
N ALA A 230 6.16 -8.48 -14.49
CA ALA A 230 7.20 -9.45 -14.18
C ALA A 230 6.71 -10.40 -13.07
N ALA A 231 7.31 -11.60 -12.99
CA ALA A 231 6.90 -12.61 -12.02
C ALA A 231 7.52 -12.39 -10.63
N GLU A 232 8.58 -11.62 -10.55
CA GLU A 232 9.31 -11.35 -9.31
C GLU A 232 8.43 -10.55 -8.35
N TYR A 233 8.45 -10.99 -7.10
CA TYR A 233 7.64 -10.41 -6.07
C TYR A 233 8.25 -10.61 -4.69
N ARG A 234 8.26 -9.57 -3.87
CA ARG A 234 8.59 -9.63 -2.44
C ARG A 234 7.49 -8.97 -1.62
N GLN A 235 7.38 -9.36 -0.36
CA GLN A 235 6.37 -8.80 0.53
C GLN A 235 6.77 -8.91 2.00
N CYS A 236 6.37 -7.93 2.80
CA CYS A 236 6.58 -7.94 4.26
C CYS A 236 5.86 -9.11 4.94
N LEU A 237 4.71 -9.50 4.42
CA LEU A 237 3.88 -10.56 4.99
C LEU A 237 4.54 -11.93 4.98
N SER A 238 5.54 -12.16 4.12
CA SER A 238 6.32 -13.41 4.14
C SER A 238 7.13 -13.60 5.42
N CYS A 239 7.38 -12.51 6.17
CA CYS A 239 8.08 -12.55 7.46
C CYS A 239 7.17 -12.21 8.65
N HIS A 240 6.06 -11.51 8.43
CA HIS A 240 5.26 -10.92 9.50
C HIS A 240 3.93 -11.63 9.77
N LEU A 241 3.48 -12.57 8.94
CA LEU A 241 2.21 -13.28 9.12
C LEU A 241 2.33 -14.78 8.86
N GLY A 242 1.57 -15.56 9.61
CA GLY A 242 1.42 -17.00 9.44
C GLY A 242 2.73 -17.77 9.54
N THR A 243 3.07 -18.50 8.50
CA THR A 243 4.32 -19.29 8.42
C THR A 243 5.58 -18.42 8.30
N GLY A 244 5.41 -17.10 8.24
CA GLY A 244 6.51 -16.15 8.22
C GLY A 244 7.44 -16.31 7.02
N ALA A 245 8.74 -16.35 7.30
CA ALA A 245 9.78 -16.41 6.28
C ALA A 245 9.76 -17.68 5.41
N SER A 246 9.00 -18.68 5.77
CA SER A 246 8.85 -19.91 4.96
C SER A 246 7.98 -19.72 3.71
N ALA A 247 7.17 -18.67 3.66
CA ALA A 247 6.34 -18.39 2.50
C ALA A 247 7.19 -17.92 1.31
N LYS A 248 7.17 -18.69 0.22
CA LYS A 248 7.88 -18.33 -1.01
C LYS A 248 7.16 -17.17 -1.70
N PRO A 249 7.83 -16.04 -1.94
CA PRO A 249 7.25 -14.96 -2.70
C PRO A 249 7.11 -15.35 -4.17
N GLY A 250 5.98 -14.99 -4.76
CA GLY A 250 5.71 -15.24 -6.16
C GLY A 250 4.35 -14.72 -6.55
N LEU A 251 4.21 -14.34 -7.81
CA LEU A 251 2.93 -14.01 -8.43
C LEU A 251 2.48 -15.16 -9.30
N VAL A 252 1.25 -15.58 -9.13
CA VAL A 252 0.61 -16.59 -9.96
C VAL A 252 -0.64 -16.00 -10.62
N LEU A 253 -1.06 -16.57 -11.72
CA LEU A 253 -2.32 -16.23 -12.36
C LEU A 253 -3.46 -17.08 -11.80
N GLY A 254 -4.57 -16.47 -11.51
CA GLY A 254 -5.76 -17.16 -11.04
C GLY A 254 -6.98 -16.28 -11.15
N LEU A 255 -8.15 -16.83 -10.81
CA LEU A 255 -9.39 -16.06 -10.80
C LEU A 255 -9.34 -15.00 -9.69
N ASN A 256 -9.78 -13.81 -10.01
CA ASN A 256 -9.89 -12.72 -9.04
C ASN A 256 -10.84 -13.15 -7.90
N PRO A 257 -10.38 -13.12 -6.64
CA PRO A 257 -11.18 -13.57 -5.50
C PRO A 257 -12.49 -12.79 -5.30
N ARG A 258 -12.62 -11.61 -5.92
CA ARG A 258 -13.79 -10.76 -5.76
C ARG A 258 -14.92 -11.07 -6.75
N ASP A 259 -14.59 -11.34 -8.00
CA ASP A 259 -15.59 -11.59 -9.05
C ASP A 259 -15.64 -13.05 -9.53
N LYS A 260 -14.61 -13.85 -9.23
CA LYS A 260 -14.47 -15.25 -9.66
C LYS A 260 -14.53 -15.46 -11.17
N LYS A 261 -14.25 -14.42 -11.93
CA LYS A 261 -14.37 -14.39 -13.40
C LYS A 261 -13.11 -13.88 -14.08
N THR A 262 -12.60 -12.74 -13.63
CA THR A 262 -11.45 -12.09 -14.26
C THR A 262 -10.16 -12.79 -13.86
N LEU A 263 -9.32 -13.11 -14.85
CA LEU A 263 -7.98 -13.62 -14.60
C LEU A 263 -7.05 -12.49 -14.16
N THR A 264 -6.32 -12.71 -13.08
CA THR A 264 -5.48 -11.67 -12.49
C THR A 264 -4.24 -12.25 -11.82
N THR A 265 -3.28 -11.38 -11.47
CA THR A 265 -2.17 -11.77 -10.61
C THR A 265 -2.64 -11.91 -9.17
N LEU A 266 -2.23 -13.00 -8.57
CA LEU A 266 -2.50 -13.34 -7.18
C LEU A 266 -1.18 -13.46 -6.43
N ARG A 267 -1.21 -13.02 -5.17
CA ARG A 267 -0.13 -13.25 -4.21
C ARG A 267 -0.63 -14.07 -3.02
N LEU A 268 0.22 -14.90 -2.49
CA LEU A 268 -0.04 -15.59 -1.23
C LEU A 268 0.11 -14.62 -0.06
N VAL A 269 -0.92 -14.53 0.78
CA VAL A 269 -0.86 -13.92 2.11
C VAL A 269 -0.84 -15.07 3.13
N PRO A 270 0.28 -15.32 3.79
CA PRO A 270 0.51 -16.54 4.57
C PRO A 270 -0.18 -16.47 5.94
N THR A 271 -1.49 -16.28 5.95
CA THR A 271 -2.32 -16.31 7.16
C THR A 271 -2.77 -17.75 7.42
N VAL A 272 -2.54 -18.24 8.62
CA VAL A 272 -3.04 -19.54 9.11
C VAL A 272 -4.13 -19.34 10.16
N ARG A 273 -4.89 -20.39 10.49
CA ARG A 273 -6.06 -20.28 11.38
C ARG A 273 -5.73 -19.76 12.77
N ASP A 274 -4.55 -20.05 13.27
CA ASP A 274 -4.06 -19.67 14.58
C ASP A 274 -3.24 -18.37 14.62
N THR A 275 -3.20 -17.62 13.51
CA THR A 275 -2.40 -16.39 13.40
C THR A 275 -2.63 -15.42 14.58
N PHE A 276 -3.85 -15.35 15.08
CA PHE A 276 -4.23 -14.46 16.19
C PHE A 276 -4.70 -15.22 17.44
N ALA A 277 -4.30 -16.48 17.60
CA ALA A 277 -4.74 -17.32 18.72
C ALA A 277 -4.29 -16.76 20.08
N LYS A 278 -3.12 -16.11 20.14
CA LYS A 278 -2.61 -15.47 21.36
C LYS A 278 -3.52 -14.35 21.88
N GLU A 279 -4.24 -13.70 20.98
CA GLU A 279 -5.18 -12.63 21.27
C GLU A 279 -6.61 -13.16 21.51
N GLY A 280 -6.79 -14.48 21.49
CA GLY A 280 -8.07 -15.16 21.70
C GLY A 280 -8.98 -15.15 20.45
N ILE A 281 -8.41 -15.04 19.26
CA ILE A 281 -9.14 -14.99 17.97
C ILE A 281 -8.87 -16.28 17.20
N ALA A 282 -9.90 -17.11 17.02
CA ALA A 282 -9.81 -18.38 16.32
C ALA A 282 -10.02 -18.30 14.81
N MET A 283 -10.49 -17.16 14.31
CA MET A 283 -10.93 -16.95 12.93
C MET A 283 -11.98 -18.01 12.51
N GLU A 284 -13.13 -18.03 13.20
CA GLU A 284 -14.22 -19.00 12.98
C GLU A 284 -14.63 -19.13 11.51
N LYS A 285 -14.56 -18.03 10.76
CA LYS A 285 -14.89 -17.96 9.34
C LYS A 285 -13.64 -17.93 8.44
N PHE A 286 -12.58 -18.64 8.84
CA PHE A 286 -11.30 -18.60 8.10
C PHE A 286 -11.46 -18.88 6.60
N ASP A 287 -12.34 -19.83 6.25
CA ASP A 287 -12.57 -20.24 4.87
C ASP A 287 -13.45 -19.27 4.06
N ALA A 288 -13.93 -18.17 4.65
CA ALA A 288 -14.69 -17.16 3.92
C ALA A 288 -13.82 -16.35 2.92
N LEU A 289 -12.52 -16.25 3.17
CA LEU A 289 -11.58 -15.54 2.31
C LEU A 289 -10.39 -16.44 1.95
N PRO A 290 -9.91 -16.38 0.69
CA PRO A 290 -8.73 -17.13 0.28
C PRO A 290 -7.45 -16.53 0.88
N ASN A 291 -6.36 -17.31 0.86
CA ASN A 291 -5.01 -16.81 1.13
C ASN A 291 -4.39 -16.10 -0.09
N TYR A 292 -4.84 -16.42 -1.28
CA TYR A 292 -4.40 -15.76 -2.50
C TYR A 292 -5.24 -14.51 -2.78
N TRP A 293 -4.58 -13.35 -2.79
CA TRP A 293 -5.22 -12.06 -2.95
C TRP A 293 -4.88 -11.42 -4.29
N ASN A 294 -5.85 -10.77 -4.90
CA ASN A 294 -5.60 -9.92 -6.07
C ASN A 294 -4.53 -8.87 -5.72
N SER A 295 -3.49 -8.84 -6.53
CA SER A 295 -2.35 -7.98 -6.32
C SER A 295 -1.98 -7.21 -7.59
N PRO A 296 -2.46 -5.97 -7.74
CA PRO A 296 -1.87 -5.06 -8.71
C PRO A 296 -0.39 -4.90 -8.46
N VAL A 297 0.39 -4.96 -9.50
CA VAL A 297 1.86 -4.95 -9.45
C VAL A 297 2.42 -3.63 -9.97
N HIS A 298 3.67 -3.33 -9.59
CA HIS A 298 4.38 -2.11 -9.97
C HIS A 298 5.71 -2.43 -10.68
N ASN A 299 5.79 -3.59 -11.34
CA ASN A 299 6.89 -4.00 -12.20
C ASN A 299 6.38 -4.29 -13.62
N ILE A 300 5.68 -3.31 -14.18
CA ILE A 300 5.07 -3.44 -15.50
C ILE A 300 6.13 -3.46 -16.58
N ARG A 301 5.94 -4.38 -17.54
CA ARG A 301 6.83 -4.58 -18.69
C ARG A 301 6.02 -4.73 -19.98
N LYS A 302 6.51 -4.11 -21.05
CA LYS A 302 5.91 -4.30 -22.37
C LYS A 302 6.03 -5.76 -22.83
N ARG A 303 7.19 -6.38 -22.57
CA ARG A 303 7.46 -7.78 -22.89
C ARG A 303 7.72 -8.57 -21.62
N THR A 304 6.98 -9.65 -21.45
CA THR A 304 7.11 -10.63 -20.37
C THR A 304 7.02 -12.03 -20.98
N ASP A 305 7.28 -13.07 -20.22
CA ASP A 305 7.10 -14.45 -20.71
C ASP A 305 5.66 -14.69 -21.14
N ARG A 306 4.70 -14.07 -20.46
CA ARG A 306 3.26 -14.18 -20.76
C ARG A 306 2.82 -13.40 -22.00
N THR A 307 3.58 -12.40 -22.43
CA THR A 307 3.30 -11.65 -23.68
C THR A 307 4.08 -12.16 -24.90
N ARG A 308 4.97 -13.15 -24.69
CA ARG A 308 5.85 -13.67 -25.75
C ARG A 308 5.09 -14.51 -26.76
N SER A 309 4.18 -15.36 -26.30
CA SER A 309 3.34 -16.20 -27.15
C SER A 309 2.00 -16.51 -26.46
N CYS A 310 0.99 -16.89 -27.26
CA CYS A 310 -0.29 -17.36 -26.75
C CYS A 310 -0.14 -18.63 -25.91
N ASP A 311 0.84 -19.47 -26.24
CA ASP A 311 1.09 -20.76 -25.60
C ASP A 311 1.48 -20.62 -24.12
N ALA A 312 2.06 -19.50 -23.71
CA ALA A 312 2.41 -19.24 -22.32
C ALA A 312 1.18 -19.36 -21.36
N CYS A 313 -0.01 -19.08 -21.86
CA CYS A 313 -1.26 -19.23 -21.10
C CYS A 313 -2.11 -20.40 -21.60
N HIS A 314 -2.23 -20.58 -22.93
CA HIS A 314 -3.15 -21.56 -23.52
C HIS A 314 -2.61 -22.99 -23.46
N MET A 315 -1.28 -23.18 -23.46
CA MET A 315 -0.64 -24.50 -23.46
C MET A 315 0.20 -24.76 -22.18
N ASP A 316 1.18 -23.91 -21.88
CA ASP A 316 2.16 -24.16 -20.81
C ASP A 316 1.53 -24.08 -19.41
N ARG A 317 0.81 -23.03 -19.09
CA ARG A 317 0.14 -22.82 -17.79
C ARG A 317 1.05 -22.88 -16.56
N SER A 318 2.35 -22.81 -16.72
CA SER A 318 3.30 -22.86 -15.60
C SER A 318 3.10 -21.69 -14.62
N GLY A 319 2.66 -20.54 -15.11
CA GLY A 319 2.37 -19.35 -14.31
C GLY A 319 1.03 -19.34 -13.57
N PHE A 320 0.19 -20.37 -13.72
CA PHE A 320 -1.14 -20.42 -13.08
C PHE A 320 -1.10 -21.03 -11.70
N LEU A 321 -2.05 -20.60 -10.84
CA LEU A 321 -2.29 -21.21 -9.54
C LEU A 321 -2.73 -22.66 -9.74
N LYS A 322 -2.03 -23.58 -9.08
CA LYS A 322 -2.29 -25.00 -9.11
C LYS A 322 -2.59 -25.52 -7.70
N LYS A 323 -3.22 -26.70 -7.61
CA LYS A 323 -3.62 -27.31 -6.34
C LYS A 323 -2.42 -27.55 -5.40
N GLU A 324 -1.30 -27.99 -5.94
CA GLU A 324 -0.06 -28.24 -5.20
C GLU A 324 0.63 -26.98 -4.66
N MET A 325 0.21 -25.79 -5.09
CA MET A 325 0.69 -24.51 -4.58
C MET A 325 -0.13 -24.02 -3.39
N LEU A 326 -1.26 -24.65 -3.10
CA LEU A 326 -2.11 -24.25 -1.99
C LEU A 326 -1.43 -24.56 -0.66
N PRO A 327 -1.49 -23.63 0.34
CA PRO A 327 -0.96 -23.90 1.67
C PRO A 327 -1.67 -25.08 2.31
N GLU A 328 -0.94 -25.99 2.96
CA GLU A 328 -1.48 -27.19 3.61
C GLU A 328 -2.61 -26.86 4.61
N ASN A 329 -2.41 -25.83 5.44
CA ASN A 329 -3.39 -25.35 6.40
C ASN A 329 -4.11 -24.08 5.92
N GLY A 330 -4.19 -23.88 4.60
CA GLY A 330 -4.80 -22.73 3.97
C GLY A 330 -6.33 -22.78 3.96
N SER A 331 -6.91 -21.67 3.54
CA SER A 331 -8.35 -21.56 3.35
C SER A 331 -8.83 -22.43 2.19
N LYS A 332 -9.95 -23.12 2.37
CA LYS A 332 -10.64 -23.87 1.31
C LYS A 332 -11.10 -22.97 0.15
N ALA A 333 -11.32 -21.67 0.41
CA ALA A 333 -11.67 -20.70 -0.63
C ALA A 333 -10.59 -20.52 -1.70
N ASN A 334 -9.35 -20.97 -1.46
CA ASN A 334 -8.27 -20.94 -2.46
C ASN A 334 -8.61 -21.79 -3.70
N GLU A 335 -9.30 -22.91 -3.55
CA GLU A 335 -9.64 -23.81 -4.66
C GLU A 335 -10.48 -23.11 -5.73
N GLY A 336 -11.34 -22.18 -5.32
CA GLY A 336 -12.17 -21.38 -6.22
C GLY A 336 -11.41 -20.36 -7.06
N LEU A 337 -10.08 -20.25 -6.89
CA LEU A 337 -9.23 -19.36 -7.67
C LEU A 337 -8.43 -20.09 -8.75
N ILE A 338 -8.42 -21.43 -8.73
CA ILE A 338 -7.73 -22.26 -9.72
C ILE A 338 -8.48 -22.19 -11.04
N VAL A 339 -7.74 -21.91 -12.10
CA VAL A 339 -8.30 -21.77 -13.45
C VAL A 339 -8.31 -23.12 -14.15
N THR A 340 -9.47 -23.52 -14.63
CA THR A 340 -9.60 -24.76 -15.41
C THR A 340 -9.22 -24.53 -16.88
N PRO A 341 -8.79 -25.58 -17.60
CA PRO A 341 -8.51 -25.50 -19.04
C PRO A 341 -9.67 -24.93 -19.85
N ARG A 342 -10.89 -25.30 -19.51
CA ARG A 342 -12.11 -24.81 -20.17
C ARG A 342 -12.32 -23.30 -20.00
N GLN A 343 -11.90 -22.72 -18.90
CA GLN A 343 -12.03 -21.28 -18.65
C GLN A 343 -11.01 -20.45 -19.44
N ILE A 344 -9.84 -21.02 -19.75
CA ILE A 344 -8.81 -20.34 -20.55
C ILE A 344 -9.21 -20.32 -22.05
N ASN A 345 -9.88 -21.35 -22.52
CA ASN A 345 -10.18 -21.55 -23.95
C ASN A 345 -11.59 -21.07 -24.36
N LYS A 346 -12.31 -20.41 -23.46
CA LYS A 346 -13.56 -19.71 -23.74
C LYS A 346 -13.30 -18.20 -23.97
#